data_0092547f9e8ab6235995463c630e566e
#
_entry.id   0092547f9e8ab6235995463c630e566e
#
_cell.length_a   1.000
_cell.length_b   1.000
_cell.length_c   1.000
_cell.angle_alpha   90.00
_cell.angle_beta   90.00
_cell.angle_gamma   90.00
#
_symmetry.space_group_name_H-M   'P 1'
#
loop_
_entity.id
_entity.type
_entity.pdbx_description
1 polymer ?
#
loop_
_entity_poly.entity_id
_entity_poly.type
_entity_poly.pdbx_seq_one_letter_code
_entity_poly.pdbx_strand_id
1 'polypeptide(L)'
;MTPAPPRDPREVIRDEPIMHRPVLEALREGPLTVPQIAEAIGHPAHEVMFWVMGMRRYRMVVELPDADDDGYFRYRAMDLEVRA
;
A
#
# COMPACT_ATOMS: atom_id res chain seq x y z
N MET A 1 24.84 5.82 -2.77
CA MET A 1 23.95 5.75 -1.58
C MET A 1 23.67 4.29 -1.22
N THR A 2 23.78 3.97 0.03
CA THR A 2 23.56 2.60 0.49
C THR A 2 22.11 2.41 0.87
N PRO A 3 21.42 1.39 0.33
CA PRO A 3 20.06 1.14 0.73
C PRO A 3 19.98 0.79 2.21
N ALA A 4 18.88 1.15 2.84
CA ALA A 4 18.65 0.77 4.22
C ALA A 4 18.52 -0.74 4.32
N PRO A 5 19.04 -1.33 5.39
CA PRO A 5 18.86 -2.78 5.58
C PRO A 5 17.38 -3.10 5.78
N PRO A 6 16.97 -4.31 5.41
CA PRO A 6 15.59 -4.73 5.65
C PRO A 6 15.28 -4.68 7.14
N ARG A 7 14.07 -4.28 7.47
CA ARG A 7 13.63 -4.27 8.85
C ARG A 7 13.22 -5.69 9.26
N ASP A 8 13.24 -5.90 10.57
CA ASP A 8 12.73 -7.13 11.14
C ASP A 8 11.26 -7.28 10.71
N PRO A 9 10.88 -8.43 10.13
CA PRO A 9 9.49 -8.62 9.71
C PRO A 9 8.46 -8.36 10.81
N ARG A 10 8.83 -8.57 12.08
CA ARG A 10 7.90 -8.30 13.16
C ARG A 10 7.62 -6.82 13.31
N GLU A 11 8.59 -5.97 12.99
CA GLU A 11 8.37 -4.53 13.02
C GLU A 11 7.44 -4.10 11.91
N VAL A 12 7.59 -4.66 10.73
CA VAL A 12 6.73 -4.35 9.60
C VAL A 12 5.29 -4.74 9.93
N ILE A 13 5.11 -5.92 10.50
CA ILE A 13 3.78 -6.38 10.90
C ILE A 13 3.17 -5.46 11.95
N ARG A 14 3.98 -5.06 12.94
CA ARG A 14 3.51 -4.21 14.02
C ARG A 14 3.08 -2.85 13.51
N ASP A 15 3.73 -2.36 12.43
CA ASP A 15 3.42 -1.05 11.89
C ASP A 15 2.18 -1.04 11.02
N GLU A 16 1.64 -2.20 10.67
CA GLU A 16 0.55 -2.25 9.71
C GLU A 16 -0.61 -1.33 10.08
N PRO A 17 -1.12 -1.34 11.32
CA PRO A 17 -2.29 -0.49 11.63
C PRO A 17 -2.03 1.00 11.44
N ILE A 18 -0.82 1.47 11.79
CA ILE A 18 -0.53 2.89 11.66
C ILE A 18 -0.21 3.27 10.22
N MET A 19 0.13 2.30 9.38
CA MET A 19 0.42 2.58 7.98
C MET A 19 -0.81 2.55 7.10
N HIS A 20 -1.97 2.17 7.63
CA HIS A 20 -3.20 2.20 6.84
C HIS A 20 -3.52 3.62 6.36
N ARG A 21 -3.42 4.61 7.26
CA ARG A 21 -3.76 5.97 6.89
C ARG A 21 -2.84 6.54 5.81
N PRO A 22 -1.52 6.46 5.93
CA PRO A 22 -0.65 6.98 4.87
C PRO A 22 -0.93 6.34 3.51
N VAL A 23 -1.18 5.02 3.48
CA VAL A 23 -1.49 4.36 2.23
C VAL A 23 -2.80 4.88 1.65
N LEU A 24 -3.84 5.01 2.48
CA LEU A 24 -5.12 5.52 2.00
C LEU A 24 -5.01 6.96 1.52
N GLU A 25 -4.21 7.78 2.19
CA GLU A 25 -3.96 9.14 1.75
C GLU A 25 -3.30 9.16 0.37
N ALA A 26 -2.33 8.27 0.14
CA ALA A 26 -1.68 8.20 -1.16
C ALA A 26 -2.65 7.84 -2.26
N LEU A 27 -3.70 7.07 -1.94
CA LEU A 27 -4.66 6.61 -2.94
C LEU A 27 -5.82 7.58 -3.17
N ARG A 28 -5.83 8.71 -2.47
CA ARG A 28 -6.98 9.62 -2.55
C ARG A 28 -7.23 10.16 -3.94
N GLU A 29 -6.18 10.39 -4.69
CA GLU A 29 -6.32 11.01 -6.01
C GLU A 29 -6.41 10.00 -7.15
N GLY A 30 -6.36 8.73 -6.83
CA GLY A 30 -6.52 7.71 -7.84
C GLY A 30 -5.75 6.46 -7.52
N PRO A 31 -5.97 5.42 -8.32
CA PRO A 31 -5.29 4.14 -8.09
C PRO A 31 -3.78 4.24 -8.30
N LEU A 32 -3.03 3.49 -7.49
CA LEU A 32 -1.57 3.43 -7.59
C LEU A 32 -1.12 1.98 -7.47
N THR A 33 0.03 1.70 -8.10
CA THR A 33 0.73 0.43 -7.87
C THR A 33 1.49 0.47 -6.56
N VAL A 34 1.93 -0.70 -6.07
CA VAL A 34 2.71 -0.75 -4.84
C VAL A 34 3.99 0.10 -4.94
N PRO A 35 4.78 0.03 -6.03
CA PRO A 35 5.95 0.91 -6.13
C PRO A 35 5.59 2.39 -6.07
N GLN A 36 4.47 2.78 -6.67
CA GLN A 36 4.05 4.18 -6.62
C GLN A 36 3.63 4.60 -5.22
N ILE A 37 2.93 3.72 -4.50
CA ILE A 37 2.59 4.00 -3.11
C ILE A 37 3.86 4.13 -2.28
N ALA A 38 4.81 3.21 -2.49
CA ALA A 38 6.06 3.22 -1.75
C ALA A 38 6.79 4.54 -1.92
N GLU A 39 6.83 5.05 -3.15
CA GLU A 39 7.47 6.33 -3.41
C GLU A 39 6.72 7.46 -2.73
N ALA A 40 5.40 7.41 -2.77
CA ALA A 40 4.58 8.49 -2.20
C ALA A 40 4.73 8.59 -0.68
N ILE A 41 4.83 7.46 0.00
CA ILE A 41 4.88 7.49 1.48
C ILE A 41 6.29 7.33 2.04
N GLY A 42 7.28 7.09 1.17
CA GLY A 42 8.67 7.05 1.60
C GLY A 42 9.08 5.78 2.33
N HIS A 43 8.51 4.64 1.94
CA HIS A 43 8.84 3.35 2.54
C HIS A 43 9.24 2.36 1.46
N PRO A 44 10.01 1.32 1.81
CA PRO A 44 10.41 0.31 0.83
C PRO A 44 9.20 -0.42 0.27
N ALA A 45 9.26 -0.77 -1.02
CA ALA A 45 8.13 -1.41 -1.67
C ALA A 45 7.76 -2.74 -1.03
N HIS A 46 8.74 -3.50 -0.54
CA HIS A 46 8.42 -4.80 0.06
C HIS A 46 7.62 -4.65 1.36
N GLU A 47 7.84 -3.57 2.10
CA GLU A 47 7.04 -3.29 3.30
C GLU A 47 5.64 -2.85 2.90
N VAL A 48 5.56 -1.97 1.91
CA VAL A 48 4.27 -1.49 1.43
C VAL A 48 3.44 -2.65 0.88
N MET A 49 4.08 -3.57 0.18
CA MET A 49 3.38 -4.75 -0.33
C MET A 49 2.71 -5.52 0.80
N PHE A 50 3.43 -5.70 1.90
CA PHE A 50 2.85 -6.40 3.05
C PHE A 50 1.63 -5.67 3.59
N TRP A 51 1.75 -4.35 3.75
CA TRP A 51 0.64 -3.57 4.29
C TRP A 51 -0.55 -3.54 3.35
N VAL A 52 -0.30 -3.39 2.03
CA VAL A 52 -1.37 -3.36 1.04
C VAL A 52 -2.09 -4.71 0.98
N MET A 53 -1.34 -5.80 1.07
CA MET A 53 -1.97 -7.13 1.07
C MET A 53 -2.85 -7.31 2.30
N GLY A 54 -2.42 -6.82 3.45
CA GLY A 54 -3.24 -6.84 4.64
C GLY A 54 -4.51 -5.99 4.49
N MET A 55 -4.35 -4.80 3.94
CA MET A 55 -5.50 -3.91 3.72
C MET A 55 -6.48 -4.50 2.72
N ARG A 56 -5.96 -5.18 1.68
CA ARG A 56 -6.81 -5.86 0.72
C ARG A 56 -7.63 -6.95 1.40
N ARG A 57 -7.00 -7.69 2.31
CA ARG A 57 -7.70 -8.76 3.05
C ARG A 57 -8.82 -8.19 3.91
N TYR A 58 -8.62 -7.00 4.47
CA TYR A 58 -9.64 -6.35 5.30
C TYR A 58 -10.58 -5.46 4.48
N ARG A 59 -10.46 -5.51 3.16
CA ARG A 59 -11.33 -4.76 2.26
C ARG A 59 -11.21 -3.25 2.39
N MET A 60 -10.02 -2.81 2.73
CA MET A 60 -9.73 -1.38 2.78
C MET A 60 -9.26 -0.85 1.42
N VAL A 61 -8.70 -1.73 0.60
CA VAL A 61 -8.32 -1.41 -0.77
C VAL A 61 -8.80 -2.50 -1.70
N VAL A 62 -8.94 -2.16 -2.97
CA VAL A 62 -9.36 -3.08 -4.03
C VAL A 62 -8.26 -3.15 -5.07
N GLU A 63 -7.91 -4.37 -5.47
CA GLU A 63 -6.97 -4.59 -6.56
C GLU A 63 -7.72 -4.48 -7.89
N LEU A 64 -7.23 -3.63 -8.77
CA LEU A 64 -7.84 -3.48 -10.10
C LEU A 64 -7.29 -4.54 -11.04
N PRO A 65 -8.07 -4.95 -12.06
CA PRO A 65 -7.73 -6.13 -12.85
C PRO A 65 -6.59 -5.95 -13.84
N ASP A 66 -6.27 -4.72 -14.23
CA ASP A 66 -5.29 -4.49 -15.28
C ASP A 66 -3.92 -4.16 -14.69
N ALA A 67 -2.90 -4.93 -15.07
CA ALA A 67 -1.55 -4.65 -14.64
C ALA A 67 -0.94 -3.57 -15.54
N ASP A 68 0.07 -2.86 -14.99
CA ASP A 68 0.82 -1.93 -15.81
C ASP A 68 1.88 -2.67 -16.63
N ASP A 69 2.71 -1.91 -17.36
CA ASP A 69 3.70 -2.49 -18.25
C ASP A 69 4.74 -3.34 -17.52
N ASP A 70 4.95 -3.07 -16.24
CA ASP A 70 5.91 -3.82 -15.42
C ASP A 70 5.28 -4.98 -14.69
N GLY A 71 3.99 -5.21 -14.88
CA GLY A 71 3.30 -6.32 -14.25
C GLY A 71 2.71 -6.03 -12.89
N TYR A 72 2.68 -4.76 -12.47
CA TYR A 72 2.10 -4.40 -11.19
C TYR A 72 0.64 -4.03 -11.34
N PHE A 73 -0.18 -4.52 -10.41
CA PHE A 73 -1.59 -4.12 -10.35
C PHE A 73 -1.73 -2.82 -9.58
N ARG A 74 -2.74 -2.06 -9.94
CA ARG A 74 -3.08 -0.83 -9.22
C ARG A 74 -4.11 -1.16 -8.15
N TYR A 75 -4.06 -0.38 -7.09
CA TYR A 75 -5.00 -0.51 -5.97
C TYR A 75 -5.71 0.81 -5.78
N ARG A 76 -6.97 0.75 -5.41
CA ARG A 76 -7.71 1.95 -5.06
C ARG A 76 -8.29 1.77 -3.66
N ALA A 77 -8.50 2.90 -2.99
CA ALA A 77 -9.12 2.86 -1.67
C ALA A 77 -10.58 2.46 -1.80
N MET A 78 -11.04 1.64 -0.85
CA MET A 78 -12.44 1.35 -0.76
C MET A 78 -13.16 2.59 -0.30
N ASP A 79 -14.34 2.84 -0.87
CA ASP A 79 -15.11 4.04 -0.55
C ASP A 79 -15.91 3.81 0.72
N LEU A 80 -15.25 3.96 1.86
CA LEU A 80 -15.87 3.64 3.14
C LEU A 80 -16.72 4.74 3.70
N GLU A 81 -16.47 5.98 3.27
CA GLU A 81 -17.22 7.10 3.77
C GLU A 81 -18.66 7.09 3.27
N VAL A 82 -18.94 6.28 2.32
CA VAL A 82 -20.29 6.17 1.81
C VAL A 82 -21.28 5.84 2.90
N ARG A 83 -20.80 5.21 3.92
CA ARG A 83 -21.65 4.80 4.99
C ARG A 83 -21.83 5.78 6.07
N ALA A 84 -21.16 6.86 5.99
CA ALA A 84 -21.22 7.84 7.07
C ALA A 84 -22.64 8.26 7.39
#